data_e91d95a387435c694aec51314448f886
#
_entry.id   e91d95a387435c694aec51314448f886
#
_cell.length_a   1.000
_cell.length_b   1.000
_cell.length_c   1.000
_cell.angle_alpha   90.00
_cell.angle_beta   90.00
_cell.angle_gamma   90.00
#
_symmetry.space_group_name_H-M   'P 1'
#
loop_
_entity.id
_entity.type
_entity.pdbx_description
1 polymer ?
#
loop_
_entity_poly.entity_id
_entity_poly.type
_entity_poly.pdbx_seq_one_letter_code
_entity_poly.pdbx_strand_id
1 'polypeptide(L)'
;MRLALAGVREGRRNRDAAAGEDFTSIRTQLSTGLDVLEQTTGWMLRTGASDPNSVLAGSSPYLRIWGLVVGGWLLAKSALAARGLNGDTVAAAQLPLARFYAEQLLPAASGLAGAATAGSRDLFALDADALGDVVRRTARV
;
A
#
# COMPACT_ATOMS: atom_id res chain seq x y z
N MET A 1 -9.25 -8.76 -10.91
CA MET A 1 -8.86 -7.37 -11.17
C MET A 1 -10.02 -6.37 -11.12
N ARG A 2 -11.18 -6.59 -11.79
CA ARG A 2 -12.37 -5.72 -11.68
C ARG A 2 -12.93 -5.62 -10.25
N LEU A 3 -12.88 -6.68 -9.46
CA LEU A 3 -13.31 -6.71 -8.05
C LEU A 3 -12.42 -5.86 -7.13
N ALA A 4 -11.11 -5.84 -7.37
CA ALA A 4 -10.17 -5.03 -6.59
C ALA A 4 -10.38 -3.51 -6.81
N LEU A 5 -10.59 -3.09 -8.06
CA LEU A 5 -10.92 -1.70 -8.40
C LEU A 5 -12.33 -1.29 -7.91
N ALA A 6 -13.27 -2.23 -7.81
CA ALA A 6 -14.59 -1.98 -7.22
C ALA A 6 -14.47 -1.72 -5.71
N GLY A 7 -13.66 -2.48 -4.98
CA GLY A 7 -13.38 -2.24 -3.56
C GLY A 7 -12.71 -0.88 -3.29
N VAL A 8 -11.79 -0.47 -4.17
CA VAL A 8 -11.16 0.88 -4.12
C VAL A 8 -12.18 1.98 -4.35
N ARG A 9 -13.13 1.81 -5.27
CA ARG A 9 -14.22 2.78 -5.52
C ARG A 9 -15.25 2.83 -4.39
N GLU A 10 -15.51 1.71 -3.73
CA GLU A 10 -16.38 1.66 -2.54
C GLU A 10 -15.71 2.34 -1.35
N GLY A 11 -14.40 2.23 -1.20
CA GLY A 11 -13.59 2.99 -0.26
C GLY A 11 -13.69 4.51 -0.45
N ARG A 12 -13.89 5.00 -1.69
CA ARG A 12 -14.15 6.42 -1.97
C ARG A 12 -15.55 6.88 -1.51
N ARG A 13 -16.58 6.05 -1.62
CA ARG A 13 -17.95 6.36 -1.15
C ARG A 13 -18.06 6.35 0.37
N ASN A 14 -17.37 5.43 1.05
CA ASN A 14 -17.35 5.40 2.52
C ASN A 14 -16.62 6.60 3.15
N ARG A 15 -15.80 7.34 2.39
CA ARG A 15 -15.18 8.59 2.83
C ARG A 15 -16.20 9.70 3.14
N ASP A 16 -17.25 9.79 2.33
CA ASP A 16 -18.26 10.84 2.47
C ASP A 16 -19.22 10.58 3.65
N ALA A 17 -19.36 9.31 4.05
CA ALA A 17 -20.17 8.90 5.19
C ALA A 17 -19.50 9.12 6.56
N ALA A 18 -18.18 9.31 6.59
CA ALA A 18 -17.41 9.56 7.83
C ALA A 18 -17.36 11.05 8.18
N ALA A 19 -18.51 11.68 8.32
CA ALA A 19 -18.63 13.08 8.74
C ALA A 19 -18.27 13.23 10.24
N GLY A 20 -17.06 13.68 10.54
CA GLY A 20 -16.58 14.02 11.87
C GLY A 20 -15.08 14.29 11.86
N GLU A 21 -14.61 15.24 12.69
CA GLU A 21 -13.19 15.58 12.83
C GLU A 21 -12.34 14.35 13.19
N ASP A 22 -12.93 13.42 13.95
CA ASP A 22 -12.30 12.18 14.38
C ASP A 22 -11.82 11.26 13.24
N PHE A 23 -12.43 11.35 12.06
CA PHE A 23 -12.07 10.54 10.89
C PHE A 23 -11.24 11.30 9.85
N THR A 24 -10.89 12.56 10.10
CA THR A 24 -10.21 13.40 9.11
C THR A 24 -8.86 12.84 8.71
N SER A 25 -8.03 12.44 9.67
CA SER A 25 -6.70 11.86 9.39
C SER A 25 -6.82 10.52 8.66
N ILE A 26 -7.73 9.64 9.10
CA ILE A 26 -7.99 8.35 8.44
C ILE A 26 -8.38 8.56 6.98
N ARG A 27 -9.28 9.50 6.72
CA ARG A 27 -9.76 9.83 5.38
C ARG A 27 -8.65 10.36 4.49
N THR A 28 -7.85 11.29 4.99
CA THR A 28 -6.74 11.90 4.25
C THR A 28 -5.70 10.85 3.87
N GLN A 29 -5.25 10.06 4.83
CA GLN A 29 -4.23 9.03 4.60
C GLN A 29 -4.73 7.90 3.69
N LEU A 30 -5.98 7.46 3.85
CA LEU A 30 -6.59 6.49 2.94
C LEU A 30 -6.71 7.03 1.51
N SER A 31 -7.06 8.31 1.34
CA SER A 31 -7.10 8.93 0.01
C SER A 31 -5.73 8.87 -0.65
N THR A 32 -4.70 9.32 0.06
CA THR A 32 -3.33 9.29 -0.45
C THR A 32 -2.88 7.87 -0.79
N GLY A 33 -3.12 6.92 0.12
CA GLY A 33 -2.77 5.52 -0.12
C GLY A 33 -3.49 4.90 -1.33
N LEU A 34 -4.77 5.23 -1.52
CA LEU A 34 -5.56 4.79 -2.67
C LEU A 34 -5.04 5.39 -3.98
N ASP A 35 -4.65 6.66 -3.99
CA ASP A 35 -4.08 7.31 -5.17
C ASP A 35 -2.74 6.67 -5.57
N VAL A 36 -1.89 6.35 -4.59
CA VAL A 36 -0.64 5.60 -4.80
C VAL A 36 -0.91 4.21 -5.37
N LEU A 37 -1.87 3.49 -4.79
CA LEU A 37 -2.24 2.15 -5.26
C LEU A 37 -2.79 2.18 -6.69
N GLU A 38 -3.62 3.17 -7.02
CA GLU A 38 -4.18 3.34 -8.37
C GLU A 38 -3.09 3.64 -9.40
N GLN A 39 -2.16 4.55 -9.07
CA GLN A 39 -1.03 4.90 -9.95
C GLN A 39 -0.10 3.71 -10.19
N THR A 40 0.30 3.01 -9.14
CA THR A 40 1.19 1.85 -9.25
C THR A 40 0.50 0.70 -9.99
N THR A 41 -0.78 0.44 -9.74
CA THR A 41 -1.56 -0.55 -10.50
C THR A 41 -1.62 -0.20 -11.98
N GLY A 42 -1.88 1.07 -12.30
CA GLY A 42 -1.89 1.55 -13.68
C GLY A 42 -0.54 1.36 -14.38
N TRP A 43 0.56 1.61 -13.68
CA TRP A 43 1.90 1.35 -14.22
C TRP A 43 2.12 -0.15 -14.47
N MET A 44 1.81 -1.02 -13.49
CA MET A 44 1.93 -2.48 -13.64
C MET A 44 1.18 -3.01 -14.87
N LEU A 45 -0.04 -2.50 -15.09
CA LEU A 45 -0.87 -2.94 -16.21
C LEU A 45 -0.32 -2.49 -17.56
N ARG A 46 0.19 -1.26 -17.67
CA ARG A 46 0.76 -0.76 -18.91
C ARG A 46 2.08 -1.43 -19.25
N THR A 47 2.94 -1.60 -18.24
CA THR A 47 4.28 -2.17 -18.42
C THR A 47 4.23 -3.67 -18.65
N GLY A 48 3.33 -4.40 -18.00
CA GLY A 48 3.28 -5.86 -18.04
C GLY A 48 3.01 -6.47 -19.42
N ALA A 49 2.42 -5.70 -20.34
CA ALA A 49 2.19 -6.15 -21.71
C ALA A 49 3.48 -6.22 -22.54
N SER A 50 4.47 -5.36 -22.26
CA SER A 50 5.72 -5.24 -23.02
C SER A 50 6.96 -5.66 -22.25
N ASP A 51 6.95 -5.52 -20.92
CA ASP A 51 8.07 -5.85 -20.04
C ASP A 51 7.58 -6.53 -18.74
N PRO A 52 7.32 -7.84 -18.79
CA PRO A 52 6.88 -8.60 -17.64
C PRO A 52 7.95 -8.68 -16.53
N ASN A 53 9.25 -8.61 -16.86
CA ASN A 53 10.32 -8.64 -15.87
C ASN A 53 10.31 -7.41 -14.96
N SER A 54 10.03 -6.24 -15.51
CA SER A 54 9.88 -5.02 -14.71
C SER A 54 8.70 -5.08 -13.74
N VAL A 55 7.59 -5.70 -14.14
CA VAL A 55 6.44 -5.94 -13.25
C VAL A 55 6.78 -6.94 -12.15
N LEU A 56 7.48 -8.02 -12.47
CA LEU A 56 7.93 -9.01 -11.49
C LEU A 56 8.89 -8.39 -10.47
N ALA A 57 9.82 -7.55 -10.93
CA ALA A 57 10.76 -6.82 -10.06
C ALA A 57 10.03 -5.93 -9.04
N GLY A 58 8.97 -5.23 -9.45
CA GLY A 58 8.15 -4.36 -8.61
C GLY A 58 7.06 -5.07 -7.80
N SER A 59 6.87 -6.38 -7.95
CA SER A 59 5.72 -7.10 -7.37
C SER A 59 5.69 -7.09 -5.84
N SER A 60 6.83 -7.25 -5.18
CA SER A 60 6.93 -7.28 -3.72
C SER A 60 6.59 -5.93 -3.08
N PRO A 61 7.20 -4.79 -3.46
CA PRO A 61 6.79 -3.48 -2.94
C PRO A 61 5.34 -3.14 -3.32
N TYR A 62 4.84 -3.52 -4.50
CA TYR A 62 3.45 -3.35 -4.88
C TYR A 62 2.49 -4.11 -3.96
N LEU A 63 2.79 -5.38 -3.64
CA LEU A 63 1.98 -6.16 -2.71
C LEU A 63 1.94 -5.53 -1.31
N ARG A 64 3.04 -4.93 -0.86
CA ARG A 64 3.09 -4.19 0.41
C ARG A 64 2.21 -2.95 0.38
N ILE A 65 2.21 -2.17 -0.70
CA ILE A 65 1.28 -1.03 -0.89
C ILE A 65 -0.16 -1.53 -0.77
N TRP A 66 -0.50 -2.62 -1.44
CA TRP A 66 -1.81 -3.27 -1.39
C TRP A 66 -2.21 -3.62 0.05
N GLY A 67 -1.34 -4.32 0.78
CA GLY A 67 -1.58 -4.71 2.17
C GLY A 67 -1.82 -3.52 3.09
N LEU A 68 -1.01 -2.46 2.96
CA LEU A 68 -1.16 -1.24 3.75
C LEU A 68 -2.51 -0.54 3.47
N VAL A 69 -2.89 -0.39 2.21
CA VAL A 69 -4.12 0.31 1.83
C VAL A 69 -5.36 -0.48 2.22
N VAL A 70 -5.38 -1.80 1.95
CA VAL A 70 -6.51 -2.67 2.33
C VAL A 70 -6.64 -2.78 3.84
N GLY A 71 -5.52 -2.92 4.58
CA GLY A 71 -5.52 -2.93 6.04
C GLY A 71 -6.12 -1.65 6.62
N GLY A 72 -5.69 -0.49 6.14
CA GLY A 72 -6.24 0.81 6.53
C GLY A 72 -7.74 0.94 6.23
N TRP A 73 -8.17 0.47 5.06
CA TRP A 73 -9.57 0.47 4.68
C TRP A 73 -10.43 -0.43 5.59
N LEU A 74 -9.96 -1.62 5.92
CA LEU A 74 -10.68 -2.55 6.81
C LEU A 74 -10.82 -1.97 8.23
N LEU A 75 -9.74 -1.37 8.77
CA LEU A 75 -9.77 -0.73 10.07
C LEU A 75 -10.71 0.48 10.09
N ALA A 76 -10.72 1.28 9.03
CA ALA A 76 -11.67 2.38 8.90
C ALA A 76 -13.13 1.88 8.87
N LYS A 77 -13.42 0.77 8.17
CA LYS A 77 -14.75 0.15 8.19
C LYS A 77 -15.14 -0.35 9.58
N SER A 78 -14.21 -0.99 10.30
CA SER A 78 -14.44 -1.45 11.68
C SER A 78 -14.75 -0.27 12.62
N ALA A 79 -14.00 0.82 12.52
CA ALA A 79 -14.23 2.03 13.30
C ALA A 79 -15.59 2.67 13.01
N LEU A 80 -16.02 2.67 11.75
CA LEU A 80 -17.35 3.17 11.37
C LEU A 80 -18.47 2.28 11.92
N ALA A 81 -18.32 0.96 11.84
CA ALA A 81 -19.31 0.02 12.37
C ALA A 81 -19.45 0.12 13.90
N ALA A 82 -18.35 0.40 14.59
CA ALA A 82 -18.30 0.52 16.04
C ALA A 82 -19.02 1.77 16.59
N ARG A 83 -19.28 2.79 15.79
CA ARG A 83 -19.87 4.08 16.23
C ARG A 83 -21.24 3.95 16.93
N GLY A 84 -21.98 2.89 16.67
CA GLY A 84 -23.31 2.66 17.28
C GLY A 84 -23.31 1.72 18.48
N LEU A 85 -22.15 1.18 18.88
CA LEU A 85 -22.02 0.15 19.90
C LEU A 85 -21.56 0.79 21.23
N ASN A 86 -22.50 1.44 21.93
CA ASN A 86 -22.20 2.08 23.20
C ASN A 86 -21.97 1.04 24.30
N GLY A 87 -20.93 1.24 25.13
CA GLY A 87 -20.62 0.37 26.26
C GLY A 87 -19.76 -0.86 25.94
N ASP A 88 -19.42 -1.11 24.67
CA ASP A 88 -18.51 -2.17 24.26
C ASP A 88 -17.07 -1.65 24.23
N THR A 89 -16.19 -2.23 25.04
CA THR A 89 -14.78 -1.87 25.13
C THR A 89 -14.01 -2.17 23.84
N VAL A 90 -14.37 -3.22 23.12
CA VAL A 90 -13.77 -3.57 21.82
C VAL A 90 -14.17 -2.54 20.77
N ALA A 91 -15.44 -2.12 20.76
CA ALA A 91 -15.91 -1.07 19.87
C ALA A 91 -15.21 0.26 20.14
N ALA A 92 -15.00 0.62 21.41
CA ALA A 92 -14.31 1.84 21.81
C ALA A 92 -12.85 1.91 21.31
N ALA A 93 -12.18 0.77 21.16
CA ALA A 93 -10.80 0.68 20.68
C ALA A 93 -10.67 0.84 19.15
N GLN A 94 -11.74 0.67 18.36
CA GLN A 94 -11.66 0.62 16.89
C GLN A 94 -11.21 1.94 16.26
N LEU A 95 -11.72 3.06 16.76
CA LEU A 95 -11.36 4.38 16.21
C LEU A 95 -9.90 4.76 16.52
N PRO A 96 -9.40 4.66 17.77
CA PRO A 96 -7.98 4.86 18.05
C PRO A 96 -7.05 3.96 17.23
N LEU A 97 -7.41 2.68 17.08
CA LEU A 97 -6.63 1.74 16.28
C LEU A 97 -6.58 2.13 14.79
N ALA A 98 -7.72 2.48 14.21
CA ALA A 98 -7.79 2.93 12.82
C ALA A 98 -6.99 4.21 12.59
N ARG A 99 -7.04 5.16 13.53
CA ARG A 99 -6.26 6.41 13.49
C ARG A 99 -4.77 6.14 13.60
N PHE A 100 -4.35 5.33 14.57
CA PHE A 100 -2.94 4.92 14.71
C PHE A 100 -2.42 4.31 13.40
N TYR A 101 -3.16 3.37 12.82
CA TYR A 101 -2.76 2.75 11.57
C TYR A 101 -2.65 3.75 10.42
N ALA A 102 -3.63 4.64 10.29
CA ALA A 102 -3.66 5.64 9.24
C ALA A 102 -2.49 6.64 9.36
N GLU A 103 -2.10 7.00 10.56
CA GLU A 103 -1.07 8.01 10.80
C GLU A 103 0.35 7.44 10.85
N GLN A 104 0.50 6.19 11.34
CA GLN A 104 1.82 5.61 11.60
C GLN A 104 2.26 4.58 10.56
N LEU A 105 1.33 3.85 9.95
CA LEU A 105 1.66 2.74 9.05
C LEU A 105 1.33 3.05 7.58
N LEU A 106 0.16 3.59 7.33
CA LEU A 106 -0.34 3.81 5.96
C LEU A 106 0.53 4.79 5.13
N PRO A 107 1.17 5.83 5.70
CA PRO A 107 2.07 6.72 4.93
C PRO A 107 3.25 6.01 4.26
N ALA A 108 3.67 4.83 4.77
CA ALA A 108 4.72 4.03 4.16
C ALA A 108 4.37 3.57 2.73
N ALA A 109 3.09 3.50 2.36
CA ALA A 109 2.65 3.16 1.01
C ALA A 109 3.23 4.12 -0.05
N SER A 110 3.27 5.42 0.25
CA SER A 110 3.83 6.43 -0.66
C SER A 110 5.33 6.22 -0.90
N GLY A 111 6.09 5.84 0.13
CA GLY A 111 7.51 5.56 0.02
C GLY A 111 7.85 4.33 -0.82
N LEU A 112 6.91 3.40 -0.99
CA LEU A 112 7.09 2.18 -1.76
C LEU A 112 6.82 2.37 -3.27
N ALA A 113 6.17 3.46 -3.67
CA ALA A 113 5.75 3.68 -5.07
C ALA A 113 6.93 3.66 -6.04
N GLY A 114 8.03 4.34 -5.69
CA GLY A 114 9.25 4.35 -6.50
C GLY A 114 9.83 2.95 -6.71
N ALA A 115 9.96 2.17 -5.64
CA ALA A 115 10.47 0.81 -5.73
C ALA A 115 9.53 -0.11 -6.54
N ALA A 116 8.21 0.08 -6.45
CA ALA A 116 7.23 -0.69 -7.21
C ALA A 116 7.28 -0.41 -8.72
N THR A 117 7.80 0.74 -9.14
CA THR A 117 7.83 1.19 -10.54
C THR A 117 9.24 1.40 -11.11
N ALA A 118 10.28 0.99 -10.38
CA ALA A 118 11.68 1.16 -10.79
C ALA A 118 12.06 0.34 -12.05
N GLY A 119 11.36 -0.75 -12.30
CA GLY A 119 11.68 -1.68 -13.39
C GLY A 119 12.77 -2.68 -13.02
N SER A 120 13.21 -3.49 -14.02
CA SER A 120 14.13 -4.62 -13.82
C SER A 120 15.56 -4.37 -14.29
N ARG A 121 15.82 -3.23 -14.96
CA ARG A 121 17.10 -2.98 -15.64
C ARG A 121 18.30 -3.27 -14.76
N ASP A 122 18.31 -2.73 -13.54
CA ASP A 122 19.48 -2.82 -12.67
C ASP A 122 19.57 -4.18 -11.94
N LEU A 123 18.47 -4.94 -11.86
CA LEU A 123 18.47 -6.30 -11.32
C LEU A 123 19.25 -7.28 -12.20
N PHE A 124 19.31 -7.02 -13.50
CA PHE A 124 19.99 -7.89 -14.48
C PHE A 124 21.25 -7.22 -15.05
N ALA A 125 21.71 -6.11 -14.45
CA ALA A 125 22.91 -5.39 -14.88
C ALA A 125 24.20 -6.16 -14.58
N LEU A 126 24.18 -7.05 -13.59
CA LEU A 126 25.29 -7.89 -13.19
C LEU A 126 24.90 -9.36 -13.38
N ASP A 127 25.76 -10.14 -14.02
CA ASP A 127 25.62 -11.59 -14.06
C ASP A 127 26.14 -12.24 -12.76
N ALA A 128 25.92 -13.56 -12.65
CA ALA A 128 26.30 -14.30 -11.46
C ALA A 128 27.84 -14.30 -11.20
N ASP A 129 28.64 -14.28 -12.26
CA ASP A 129 30.10 -14.29 -12.16
C ASP A 129 30.62 -12.94 -11.67
N ALA A 130 30.08 -11.83 -12.21
CA ALA A 130 30.41 -10.48 -11.76
C ALA A 130 30.03 -10.26 -10.28
N LEU A 131 28.88 -10.78 -9.83
CA LEU A 131 28.49 -10.74 -8.42
C LEU A 131 29.45 -11.56 -7.54
N GLY A 132 29.86 -12.74 -7.98
CA GLY A 132 30.83 -13.58 -7.28
C GLY A 132 32.20 -12.92 -7.14
N ASP A 133 32.65 -12.17 -8.12
CA ASP A 133 33.93 -11.44 -8.08
C ASP A 133 33.89 -10.24 -7.13
N VAL A 134 32.77 -9.51 -7.08
CA VAL A 134 32.57 -8.41 -6.10
C VAL A 134 32.65 -8.95 -4.68
N VAL A 135 31.95 -10.04 -4.37
CA VAL A 135 31.96 -10.65 -3.04
C VAL A 135 33.36 -11.14 -2.65
N ARG A 136 34.10 -11.76 -3.58
CA ARG A 136 35.47 -12.23 -3.33
C ARG A 136 36.47 -11.09 -3.04
N ARG A 137 36.30 -9.94 -3.70
CA ARG A 137 37.15 -8.77 -3.48
C ARG A 137 36.88 -8.09 -2.14
N THR A 138 35.62 -7.96 -1.74
CA THR A 138 35.23 -7.36 -0.45
C THR A 138 35.60 -8.23 0.75
N ALA A 139 35.65 -9.56 0.61
CA ALA A 139 36.05 -10.47 1.67
C ALA A 139 37.56 -10.50 1.95
N ARG A 140 38.38 -9.80 1.14
CA ARG A 140 39.84 -9.75 1.28
C ARG A 140 40.36 -8.45 1.95
N VAL A 141 39.45 -7.56 2.35
CA VAL A 141 39.71 -6.34 3.11
C VAL A 141 39.37 -6.56 4.58
#